data_0de1527099ab7cbcf779a7423f3bec4a
#
_entry.id   0de1527099ab7cbcf779a7423f3bec4a
#
_cell.length_a   1.000
_cell.length_b   1.000
_cell.length_c   1.000
_cell.angle_alpha   90.00
_cell.angle_beta   90.00
_cell.angle_gamma   90.00
#
_symmetry.space_group_name_H-M   'P 1'
#
loop_
_entity.id
_entity.type
_entity.pdbx_description
1 polymer ?
#
loop_
_entity_poly.entity_id
_entity_poly.type
_entity_poly.pdbx_seq_one_letter_code
_entity_poly.pdbx_strand_id
1 'polypeptide(L)'
;MKGVDFMLCQFSFKNFRSYKDETVFDMQAANLPEFAENIIYCKPASNLLPVAAIYGPNGGKTNMLQALTCLISTVVKPIYDMEKTRTKLIVQQKVSCTPFLFDEKTSSEPTEFLLYFRTNGYEYRYYLSMLHDEIIAEALDRKKIG
;
A
#
# COMPACT_ATOMS: atom_id res chain seq x y z
N MET A 1 -20.77 13.53 10.48
CA MET A 1 -19.51 13.63 9.70
C MET A 1 -19.71 12.80 8.43
N LYS A 2 -19.57 13.41 7.25
CA LYS A 2 -19.52 12.65 5.98
C LYS A 2 -18.29 11.76 6.05
N GLY A 3 -18.47 10.45 5.88
CA GLY A 3 -17.42 9.46 6.05
C GLY A 3 -16.23 9.76 5.14
N VAL A 4 -15.04 9.52 5.66
CA VAL A 4 -13.83 9.45 4.83
C VAL A 4 -14.03 8.27 3.89
N ASP A 5 -14.21 8.53 2.60
CA ASP A 5 -14.58 7.50 1.63
C ASP A 5 -13.48 6.45 1.42
N PHE A 6 -12.24 6.72 1.84
CA PHE A 6 -11.11 5.81 1.75
C PHE A 6 -10.09 6.06 2.87
N MET A 7 -9.64 5.01 3.54
CA MET A 7 -8.64 5.07 4.61
C MET A 7 -7.64 3.94 4.48
N LEU A 8 -6.36 4.30 4.37
CA LEU A 8 -5.26 3.34 4.46
C LEU A 8 -5.14 2.85 5.91
N CYS A 9 -5.15 1.53 6.13
CA CYS A 9 -4.93 0.93 7.44
C CYS A 9 -3.50 0.44 7.61
N GLN A 10 -3.01 -0.32 6.61
CA GLN A 10 -1.68 -0.89 6.63
C GLN A 10 -1.22 -1.18 5.21
N PHE A 11 0.05 -0.99 4.96
CA PHE A 11 0.71 -1.42 3.73
C PHE A 11 1.96 -2.20 4.09
N SER A 12 2.10 -3.42 3.60
CA SER A 12 3.35 -4.16 3.69
C SER A 12 3.83 -4.63 2.32
N PHE A 13 5.13 -4.79 2.21
CA PHE A 13 5.76 -5.28 0.99
C PHE A 13 7.07 -6.01 1.33
N LYS A 14 7.49 -6.90 0.43
CA LYS A 14 8.69 -7.71 0.55
C LYS A 14 9.40 -7.78 -0.80
N ASN A 15 10.72 -7.91 -0.77
CA ASN A 15 11.55 -8.09 -1.97
C ASN A 15 11.36 -6.96 -3.00
N PHE A 16 11.53 -5.71 -2.57
CA PHE A 16 11.40 -4.54 -3.44
C PHE A 16 12.58 -3.58 -3.27
N ARG A 17 13.38 -3.39 -4.31
CA ARG A 17 14.52 -2.45 -4.38
C ARG A 17 15.51 -2.61 -3.21
N SER A 18 15.53 -1.69 -2.23
CA SER A 18 16.41 -1.75 -1.06
C SER A 18 15.86 -2.58 0.10
N TYR A 19 14.68 -3.16 -0.03
CA TYR A 19 14.03 -3.95 1.00
C TYR A 19 14.00 -5.43 0.60
N LYS A 20 14.72 -6.25 1.33
CA LYS A 20 14.73 -7.72 1.18
C LYS A 20 13.55 -8.34 1.91
N ASP A 21 13.46 -8.04 3.19
CA ASP A 21 12.48 -8.62 4.11
C ASP A 21 11.17 -7.84 4.11
N GLU A 22 10.13 -8.45 4.68
CA GLU A 22 8.85 -7.79 4.84
C GLU A 22 8.98 -6.50 5.64
N THR A 23 8.46 -5.44 5.08
CA THR A 23 8.42 -4.11 5.70
C THR A 23 6.97 -3.69 5.81
N VAL A 24 6.57 -3.28 7.00
CA VAL A 24 5.19 -2.89 7.33
C VAL A 24 5.11 -1.40 7.61
N PHE A 25 4.21 -0.72 6.94
CA PHE A 25 3.79 0.64 7.21
C PHE A 25 2.38 0.60 7.78
N ASP A 26 2.26 0.83 9.09
CA ASP A 26 1.00 0.70 9.83
C ASP A 26 0.46 2.08 10.22
N MET A 27 -0.81 2.32 9.89
CA MET A 27 -1.54 3.54 10.22
C MET A 27 -2.44 3.35 11.44
N GLN A 28 -2.38 2.22 12.15
CA GLN A 28 -3.16 2.04 13.35
C GLN A 28 -2.65 2.94 14.47
N ALA A 29 -3.59 3.63 15.12
CA ALA A 29 -3.26 4.53 16.22
C ALA A 29 -3.00 3.75 17.50
N ALA A 30 -1.88 4.05 18.18
CA ALA A 30 -1.65 3.60 19.54
C ALA A 30 -2.66 4.28 20.49
N ASN A 31 -3.03 3.57 21.55
CA ASN A 31 -3.95 4.11 22.56
C ASN A 31 -3.20 5.02 23.55
N LEU A 32 -2.93 6.26 23.12
CA LEU A 32 -2.25 7.29 23.91
C LEU A 32 -3.26 8.40 24.24
N PRO A 33 -3.70 8.55 25.52
CA PRO A 33 -4.73 9.52 25.90
C PRO A 33 -4.38 10.97 25.55
N GLU A 34 -3.10 11.34 25.63
CA GLU A 34 -2.58 12.68 25.34
C GLU A 34 -2.71 13.08 23.85
N PHE A 35 -2.89 12.11 22.93
CA PHE A 35 -3.04 12.35 21.50
C PHE A 35 -4.42 11.96 20.96
N ALA A 36 -5.39 11.80 21.85
CA ALA A 36 -6.74 11.36 21.45
C ALA A 36 -7.43 12.27 20.43
N GLU A 37 -7.10 13.57 20.42
CA GLU A 37 -7.67 14.53 19.46
C GLU A 37 -7.11 14.37 18.04
N ASN A 38 -5.97 13.68 17.89
CA ASN A 38 -5.24 13.55 16.63
C ASN A 38 -5.46 12.21 15.92
N ILE A 39 -6.48 11.45 16.30
CA ILE A 39 -6.76 10.15 15.72
C ILE A 39 -8.14 10.10 15.04
N ILE A 40 -8.27 9.20 14.08
CA ILE A 40 -9.55 8.92 13.42
C ILE A 40 -10.22 7.77 14.16
N TYR A 41 -11.35 8.05 14.79
CA TYR A 41 -12.12 7.04 15.51
C TYR A 41 -12.93 6.18 14.55
N CYS A 42 -12.72 4.87 14.59
CA CYS A 42 -13.28 3.90 13.65
C CYS A 42 -14.06 2.75 14.32
N LYS A 43 -14.66 2.99 15.50
CA LYS A 43 -15.39 1.91 16.21
C LYS A 43 -16.45 1.24 15.32
N PRO A 44 -16.57 -0.08 15.37
CA PRO A 44 -15.91 -1.05 16.25
C PRO A 44 -14.49 -1.48 15.80
N ALA A 45 -14.00 -0.98 14.66
CA ALA A 45 -12.64 -1.27 14.19
C ALA A 45 -11.57 -0.45 14.91
N SER A 46 -10.29 -0.79 14.71
CA SER A 46 -9.15 -0.04 15.25
C SER A 46 -9.12 1.40 14.75
N ASN A 47 -8.74 2.31 15.63
CA ASN A 47 -8.55 3.72 15.28
C ASN A 47 -7.31 3.88 14.37
N LEU A 48 -7.31 4.92 13.56
CA LEU A 48 -6.27 5.18 12.58
C LEU A 48 -5.63 6.55 12.77
N LEU A 49 -4.40 6.67 12.32
CA LEU A 49 -3.69 7.95 12.22
C LEU A 49 -4.11 8.66 10.94
N PRO A 50 -4.37 9.99 10.96
CA PRO A 50 -4.68 10.75 9.75
C PRO A 50 -3.43 11.00 8.89
N VAL A 51 -2.25 10.97 9.50
CA VAL A 51 -0.96 11.27 8.85
C VAL A 51 0.15 10.51 9.54
N ALA A 52 1.15 10.10 8.77
CA ALA A 52 2.41 9.56 9.27
C ALA A 52 3.58 10.22 8.57
N ALA A 53 4.66 10.48 9.31
CA ALA A 53 5.90 11.04 8.78
C ALA A 53 7.01 9.98 8.79
N ILE A 54 7.68 9.81 7.64
CA ILE A 54 8.81 8.91 7.50
C ILE A 54 10.08 9.75 7.40
N TYR A 55 10.98 9.61 8.35
CA TYR A 55 12.22 10.38 8.40
C TYR A 55 13.44 9.50 8.70
N GLY A 56 14.64 10.05 8.55
CA GLY A 56 15.91 9.37 8.77
C GLY A 56 16.85 9.46 7.55
N PRO A 57 18.16 9.41 7.73
CA PRO A 57 19.13 9.46 6.64
C PRO A 57 19.19 8.10 5.92
N ASN A 58 19.23 8.12 4.57
CA ASN A 58 19.48 6.97 3.70
C ASN A 58 18.69 5.67 4.01
N GLY A 59 17.53 5.77 4.64
CA GLY A 59 16.71 4.63 5.10
C GLY A 59 15.75 4.06 4.06
N GLY A 60 15.96 4.28 2.76
CA GLY A 60 15.08 3.72 1.72
C GLY A 60 13.68 4.32 1.63
N LYS A 61 13.41 5.46 2.28
CA LYS A 61 12.07 6.12 2.33
C LYS A 61 11.39 6.25 0.97
N THR A 62 12.14 6.71 -0.03
CA THR A 62 11.65 6.84 -1.40
C THR A 62 11.22 5.49 -1.97
N ASN A 63 11.95 4.41 -1.66
CA ASN A 63 11.62 3.07 -2.15
C ASN A 63 10.33 2.53 -1.52
N MET A 64 10.02 2.89 -0.26
CA MET A 64 8.73 2.56 0.37
C MET A 64 7.57 3.24 -0.36
N LEU A 65 7.67 4.55 -0.65
CA LEU A 65 6.66 5.26 -1.43
C LEU A 65 6.55 4.72 -2.87
N GLN A 66 7.68 4.32 -3.46
CA GLN A 66 7.70 3.70 -4.78
C GLN A 66 7.07 2.31 -4.78
N ALA A 67 7.18 1.53 -3.69
CA ALA A 67 6.49 0.26 -3.54
C ALA A 67 4.96 0.45 -3.59
N LEU A 68 4.44 1.42 -2.85
CA LEU A 68 3.01 1.76 -2.89
C LEU A 68 2.59 2.27 -4.29
N THR A 69 3.41 3.11 -4.91
CA THR A 69 3.16 3.61 -6.26
C THR A 69 3.20 2.48 -7.29
N CYS A 70 4.10 1.51 -7.15
CA CYS A 70 4.18 0.32 -8.00
C CYS A 70 2.87 -0.48 -7.90
N LEU A 71 2.41 -0.79 -6.69
CA LEU A 71 1.13 -1.45 -6.46
C LEU A 71 -0.02 -0.70 -7.14
N ILE A 72 -0.19 0.59 -6.84
CA ILE A 72 -1.27 1.42 -7.39
C ILE A 72 -1.21 1.47 -8.92
N SER A 73 -0.04 1.72 -9.50
CA SER A 73 0.10 1.82 -10.95
C SER A 73 -0.17 0.50 -11.66
N THR A 74 0.18 -0.62 -11.06
CA THR A 74 -0.09 -1.96 -11.63
C THR A 74 -1.58 -2.26 -11.68
N VAL A 75 -2.32 -1.91 -10.62
CA VAL A 75 -3.77 -2.18 -10.52
C VAL A 75 -4.59 -1.21 -11.37
N VAL A 76 -4.22 0.06 -11.37
CA VAL A 76 -5.06 1.14 -11.91
C VAL A 76 -4.76 1.43 -13.38
N LYS A 77 -3.51 1.27 -13.82
CA LYS A 77 -3.10 1.56 -15.20
C LYS A 77 -3.91 0.83 -16.28
N PRO A 78 -4.18 -0.50 -16.18
CA PRO A 78 -4.96 -1.19 -17.20
C PRO A 78 -6.35 -0.59 -17.40
N ILE A 79 -6.98 -0.08 -16.34
CA ILE A 79 -8.30 0.57 -16.39
C ILE A 79 -8.22 1.89 -17.17
N TYR A 80 -7.18 2.70 -16.93
CA TYR A 80 -6.98 3.96 -17.65
C TYR A 80 -6.57 3.77 -19.11
N ASP A 81 -5.80 2.73 -19.42
CA ASP A 81 -5.41 2.42 -20.79
C ASP A 81 -6.63 1.95 -21.63
N MET A 82 -7.65 1.37 -20.99
CA MET A 82 -8.92 1.01 -21.63
C MET A 82 -9.84 2.21 -21.86
N GLU A 83 -9.83 3.17 -20.95
CA GLU A 83 -10.53 4.45 -21.08
C GLU A 83 -9.70 5.43 -21.90
N LYS A 84 -9.75 5.39 -23.22
CA LYS A 84 -9.08 6.36 -24.12
C LYS A 84 -9.55 7.82 -23.93
N THR A 85 -10.11 8.17 -22.79
CA THR A 85 -10.80 9.44 -22.58
C THR A 85 -10.20 10.26 -21.44
N ARG A 86 -9.49 11.33 -21.84
CA ARG A 86 -9.54 12.68 -21.23
C ARG A 86 -8.83 13.00 -19.92
N THR A 87 -8.30 12.15 -19.12
CA THR A 87 -7.65 12.63 -17.91
C THR A 87 -6.17 12.22 -17.92
N LYS A 88 -5.31 13.18 -18.23
CA LYS A 88 -3.87 13.11 -17.96
C LYS A 88 -3.68 13.13 -16.44
N LEU A 89 -3.98 12.04 -15.77
CA LEU A 89 -3.71 11.86 -14.37
C LEU A 89 -2.25 11.42 -14.16
N ILE A 90 -1.73 11.78 -13.02
CA ILE A 90 -0.35 11.74 -12.54
C ILE A 90 0.32 10.33 -12.60
N VAL A 91 -0.41 9.27 -12.93
CA VAL A 91 0.08 7.89 -13.07
C VAL A 91 0.59 7.60 -14.50
N GLN A 92 1.38 8.51 -15.07
CA GLN A 92 1.89 8.33 -16.44
C GLN A 92 3.11 7.41 -16.55
N GLN A 93 3.77 7.08 -15.46
CA GLN A 93 4.91 6.16 -15.46
C GLN A 93 4.60 4.93 -14.60
N LYS A 94 4.57 3.77 -15.25
CA LYS A 94 4.60 2.49 -14.52
C LYS A 94 5.91 2.44 -13.73
N VAL A 95 5.81 2.30 -12.43
CA VAL A 95 6.97 2.02 -11.60
C VAL A 95 7.29 0.54 -11.75
N SER A 96 8.48 0.24 -12.28
CA SER A 96 8.94 -1.14 -12.45
C SER A 96 9.06 -1.85 -11.11
N CYS A 97 8.59 -3.08 -11.05
CA CYS A 97 8.69 -3.97 -9.90
C CYS A 97 10.09 -4.61 -9.87
N THR A 98 11.05 -3.86 -9.34
CA THR A 98 12.45 -4.31 -9.23
C THR A 98 12.65 -5.04 -7.88
N PRO A 99 13.11 -6.31 -7.86
CA PRO A 99 13.39 -7.03 -6.62
C PRO A 99 14.62 -6.46 -5.91
N PHE A 100 14.91 -6.98 -4.71
CA PHE A 100 16.15 -6.70 -4.01
C PHE A 100 17.31 -7.40 -4.73
N LEU A 101 18.31 -6.64 -5.18
CA LEU A 101 19.38 -7.13 -6.08
C LEU A 101 20.68 -7.52 -5.36
N PHE A 102 20.78 -7.31 -4.05
CA PHE A 102 22.01 -7.63 -3.29
C PHE A 102 22.03 -9.05 -2.73
N ASP A 103 21.08 -9.89 -3.14
CA ASP A 103 21.04 -11.31 -2.83
C ASP A 103 20.60 -12.08 -4.09
N GLU A 104 21.38 -13.08 -4.50
CA GLU A 104 21.12 -13.85 -5.72
C GLU A 104 19.76 -14.56 -5.72
N LYS A 105 19.29 -14.99 -4.54
CA LYS A 105 18.01 -15.70 -4.40
C LYS A 105 16.83 -14.78 -4.66
N THR A 106 16.88 -13.56 -4.15
CA THR A 106 15.77 -12.61 -4.23
C THR A 106 15.45 -12.14 -5.63
N SER A 107 16.40 -12.20 -6.56
CA SER A 107 16.18 -11.87 -7.97
C SER A 107 15.20 -12.82 -8.68
N SER A 108 15.09 -14.06 -8.20
CA SER A 108 14.16 -15.08 -8.70
C SER A 108 12.92 -15.28 -7.83
N GLU A 109 12.84 -14.59 -6.69
CA GLU A 109 11.68 -14.60 -5.81
C GLU A 109 10.69 -13.47 -6.19
N PRO A 110 9.38 -13.67 -5.94
CA PRO A 110 8.41 -12.62 -6.20
C PRO A 110 8.57 -11.43 -5.25
N THR A 111 8.20 -10.25 -5.75
CA THR A 111 7.86 -9.10 -4.92
C THR A 111 6.41 -9.25 -4.47
N GLU A 112 6.17 -9.09 -3.19
CA GLU A 112 4.84 -9.22 -2.62
C GLU A 112 4.37 -7.90 -2.02
N PHE A 113 3.11 -7.59 -2.22
CA PHE A 113 2.43 -6.43 -1.65
C PHE A 113 1.17 -6.86 -0.92
N LEU A 114 0.92 -6.25 0.23
CA LEU A 114 -0.29 -6.46 1.00
C LEU A 114 -0.82 -5.11 1.49
N LEU A 115 -2.06 -4.79 1.14
CA LEU A 115 -2.72 -3.53 1.47
C LEU A 115 -4.00 -3.78 2.23
N TYR A 116 -4.12 -3.16 3.41
CA TYR A 116 -5.39 -3.08 4.13
C TYR A 116 -5.93 -1.65 4.03
N PHE A 117 -7.18 -1.53 3.63
CA PHE A 117 -7.87 -0.24 3.53
C PHE A 117 -9.34 -0.36 3.87
N ARG A 118 -9.95 0.75 4.25
CA ARG A 118 -11.38 0.83 4.56
C ARG A 118 -12.06 1.80 3.63
N THR A 119 -13.21 1.39 3.12
CA THR A 119 -14.11 2.24 2.34
C THR A 119 -15.53 1.70 2.39
N ASN A 120 -16.53 2.58 2.33
CA ASN A 120 -17.95 2.22 2.26
C ASN A 120 -18.42 1.21 3.33
N GLY A 121 -17.89 1.29 4.55
CA GLY A 121 -18.28 0.40 5.66
C GLY A 121 -17.67 -1.00 5.61
N TYR A 122 -16.68 -1.22 4.74
CA TYR A 122 -15.93 -2.47 4.64
C TYR A 122 -14.44 -2.24 4.85
N GLU A 123 -13.78 -3.24 5.42
CA GLU A 123 -12.32 -3.38 5.42
C GLU A 123 -11.94 -4.38 4.33
N TYR A 124 -10.99 -3.99 3.50
CA TYR A 124 -10.46 -4.77 2.39
C TYR A 124 -9.03 -5.21 2.68
N ARG A 125 -8.70 -6.43 2.26
CA ARG A 125 -7.35 -6.96 2.19
C ARG A 125 -7.03 -7.24 0.73
N TYR A 126 -6.08 -6.53 0.17
CA TYR A 126 -5.61 -6.73 -1.19
C TYR A 126 -4.20 -7.26 -1.18
N TYR A 127 -4.00 -8.42 -1.80
CA TYR A 127 -2.70 -9.06 -1.97
C TYR A 127 -2.35 -9.10 -3.44
N LEU A 128 -1.09 -8.75 -3.77
CA LEU A 128 -0.52 -8.83 -5.11
C LEU A 128 0.89 -9.39 -5.02
N SER A 129 1.18 -10.42 -5.82
CA SER A 129 2.50 -10.99 -5.99
C SER A 129 2.96 -10.86 -7.43
N MET A 130 4.16 -10.35 -7.64
CA MET A 130 4.71 -10.04 -8.97
C MET A 130 6.10 -10.62 -9.14
N LEU A 131 6.38 -11.13 -10.33
CA LEU A 131 7.72 -11.55 -10.73
C LEU A 131 8.06 -10.88 -12.07
N HIS A 132 9.14 -10.12 -12.13
CA HIS A 132 9.58 -9.39 -13.34
C HIS A 132 8.46 -8.60 -14.04
N ASP A 133 7.71 -7.80 -13.29
CA ASP A 133 6.56 -7.01 -13.78
C ASP A 133 5.32 -7.83 -14.22
N GLU A 134 5.33 -9.16 -14.05
CA GLU A 134 4.18 -10.03 -14.28
C GLU A 134 3.45 -10.36 -12.99
N ILE A 135 2.13 -10.29 -12.99
CA ILE A 135 1.29 -10.70 -11.86
C ILE A 135 1.24 -12.23 -11.83
N ILE A 136 1.70 -12.82 -10.72
CA ILE A 136 1.68 -14.28 -10.52
C ILE A 136 0.62 -14.72 -9.52
N ALA A 137 0.18 -13.82 -8.64
CA ALA A 137 -0.95 -14.06 -7.74
C ALA A 137 -1.63 -12.74 -7.35
N GLU A 138 -2.94 -12.77 -7.24
CA GLU A 138 -3.77 -11.64 -6.84
C GLU A 138 -4.95 -12.14 -6.00
N ALA A 139 -5.27 -11.45 -4.92
CA ALA A 139 -6.43 -11.73 -4.09
C ALA A 139 -7.01 -10.46 -3.49
N LEU A 140 -8.34 -10.37 -3.46
CA LEU A 140 -9.08 -9.30 -2.80
C LEU A 140 -10.14 -9.89 -1.88
N ASP A 141 -9.98 -9.69 -0.59
CA ASP A 141 -10.93 -10.06 0.43
C ASP A 141 -11.60 -8.82 1.00
N ARG A 142 -12.82 -8.97 1.51
CA ARG A 142 -13.51 -7.90 2.24
C ARG A 142 -14.23 -8.42 3.46
N LYS A 143 -14.27 -7.57 4.49
CA LYS A 143 -15.01 -7.81 5.74
C LYS A 143 -15.86 -6.59 6.06
N LYS A 144 -17.11 -6.78 6.42
CA LYS A 144 -17.99 -5.69 6.88
C LYS A 144 -17.51 -5.18 8.25
N ILE A 145 -17.48 -3.87 8.42
CA ILE A 145 -17.14 -3.20 9.68
C ILE A 145 -18.47 -2.97 10.44
N GLY A 146 -18.71 -3.78 11.48
CA GLY A 146 -19.84 -3.61 12.40
C GLY A 146 -21.16 -4.15 11.86
#